data_9a3913cf68bc285d9ceb2644ba71b71b
#
_entry.id   9a3913cf68bc285d9ceb2644ba71b71b
#
_cell.length_a   1.000
_cell.length_b   1.000
_cell.length_c   1.000
_cell.angle_alpha   90.00
_cell.angle_beta   90.00
_cell.angle_gamma   90.00
#
_symmetry.space_group_name_H-M   'P 1'
#
loop_
_entity.id
_entity.type
_entity.pdbx_description
1 polymer ?
#
loop_
_entity_poly.entity_id
_entity_poly.type
_entity_poly.pdbx_seq_one_letter_code
_entity_poly.pdbx_strand_id
1 'polypeptide(L)'
;MKMDRRQFLATTVAGAGATLLGCGGAGGRQAAAAPANPYELGPLGKTGIKVSRIGIGTGMRGGGRESNQTRMGREVFEGLLKGAYDRGVRVFDMADMYGTHEYVARALKDKPRDQFVLTTKMWVHRGGGIPEPERPDANIVVDRFRKELQTDYVDLVLLHCMMSAKWPEEQKRQMDILEDLKAKKIIRAHGVSIHSLGALEAAAASPWVDSAHVRINAYGEKMDGPIEKVAPVVERLHKAGKGVVGMKLIGEGAFRDSDEKRNASVRYVLGLGTVDTMVVGFEKIGEVDDFAARVTSALQAKA
;
A
#
# COMPACT_ATOMS: atom_id res chain seq x y z
N MET A 1 -43.08 -38.81 2.61
CA MET A 1 -43.92 -37.81 3.27
C MET A 1 -43.00 -36.65 3.72
N LYS A 2 -43.01 -35.55 2.99
CA LYS A 2 -42.13 -34.39 3.24
C LYS A 2 -42.87 -33.49 4.25
N MET A 3 -42.28 -33.23 5.40
CA MET A 3 -42.78 -32.27 6.38
C MET A 3 -42.24 -30.85 6.07
N ASP A 4 -43.16 -29.89 5.99
CA ASP A 4 -42.96 -28.50 5.62
C ASP A 4 -42.42 -27.67 6.81
N ARG A 5 -41.45 -26.79 6.54
CA ARG A 5 -40.70 -25.97 7.49
C ARG A 5 -41.50 -24.80 8.15
N ARG A 6 -42.82 -24.77 8.01
CA ARG A 6 -43.68 -23.65 8.47
C ARG A 6 -44.47 -23.89 9.74
N GLN A 7 -44.30 -25.01 10.45
CA GLN A 7 -45.12 -25.33 11.63
C GLN A 7 -44.42 -25.34 12.96
N PHE A 8 -43.27 -24.62 13.11
CA PHE A 8 -42.56 -24.61 14.39
C PHE A 8 -42.54 -23.26 15.12
N LEU A 9 -43.52 -22.38 14.88
CA LEU A 9 -43.68 -21.10 15.57
C LEU A 9 -45.14 -20.84 15.92
N ALA A 10 -45.69 -21.59 16.86
CA ALA A 10 -46.86 -21.20 17.64
C ALA A 10 -47.08 -22.18 18.77
N THR A 11 -46.59 -21.87 19.96
CA THR A 11 -47.24 -22.17 21.26
C THR A 11 -46.33 -21.80 22.39
N THR A 12 -46.67 -20.79 23.16
CA THR A 12 -46.81 -20.70 24.65
C THR A 12 -47.08 -19.24 25.01
N VAL A 13 -48.23 -18.89 25.26
CA VAL A 13 -49.15 -18.81 26.38
C VAL A 13 -48.59 -18.21 27.69
N ALA A 14 -49.16 -17.06 27.93
CA ALA A 14 -49.47 -16.32 29.15
C ALA A 14 -49.15 -16.92 30.52
N GLY A 15 -48.60 -16.08 31.38
CA GLY A 15 -48.54 -16.22 32.80
C GLY A 15 -48.34 -14.85 33.47
N ALA A 16 -49.27 -14.46 34.29
CA ALA A 16 -49.49 -13.14 34.85
C ALA A 16 -48.56 -12.70 35.99
N GLY A 17 -48.28 -11.41 36.02
CA GLY A 17 -48.40 -10.57 37.23
C GLY A 17 -47.25 -10.56 38.23
N ALA A 18 -46.53 -9.44 38.28
CA ALA A 18 -46.25 -8.67 39.48
C ALA A 18 -45.46 -7.40 39.17
N THR A 19 -46.03 -6.27 39.43
CA THR A 19 -45.44 -4.94 39.43
C THR A 19 -44.40 -4.82 40.54
N LEU A 20 -43.16 -4.43 40.19
CA LEU A 20 -42.23 -3.76 41.11
C LEU A 20 -41.57 -2.61 40.33
N LEU A 21 -41.93 -1.41 40.72
CA LEU A 21 -41.22 -0.17 40.41
C LEU A 21 -39.80 -0.24 40.96
N GLY A 22 -38.81 -0.27 40.05
CA GLY A 22 -37.40 -0.12 40.34
C GLY A 22 -36.79 0.84 39.35
N CYS A 23 -36.70 2.12 39.67
CA CYS A 23 -35.83 3.08 38.96
C CYS A 23 -34.38 2.65 39.08
N GLY A 24 -33.87 1.99 38.08
CA GLY A 24 -32.45 1.69 37.93
C GLY A 24 -32.01 2.16 36.55
N GLY A 25 -31.40 3.33 36.47
CA GLY A 25 -30.79 3.84 35.26
C GLY A 25 -29.73 2.85 34.74
N ALA A 26 -30.10 2.08 33.73
CA ALA A 26 -29.13 1.32 32.96
C ALA A 26 -28.35 2.31 32.08
N GLY A 27 -27.30 2.88 32.66
CA GLY A 27 -26.25 3.51 31.89
C GLY A 27 -25.66 2.45 30.98
N GLY A 28 -26.13 2.43 29.74
CA GLY A 28 -25.52 1.62 28.68
C GLY A 28 -24.05 1.98 28.61
N ARG A 29 -23.18 1.12 29.15
CA ARG A 29 -21.75 1.18 28.83
C ARG A 29 -21.65 1.03 27.33
N GLN A 30 -21.49 2.16 26.64
CA GLN A 30 -21.03 2.16 25.27
C GLN A 30 -19.74 1.35 25.26
N ALA A 31 -19.76 0.20 24.59
CA ALA A 31 -18.56 -0.61 24.42
C ALA A 31 -17.50 0.34 23.85
N ALA A 32 -16.39 0.51 24.56
CA ALA A 32 -15.28 1.33 24.10
C ALA A 32 -14.89 0.79 22.71
N ALA A 33 -14.91 1.66 21.70
CA ALA A 33 -14.47 1.30 20.36
C ALA A 33 -13.07 0.68 20.47
N ALA A 34 -12.85 -0.43 19.77
CA ALA A 34 -11.55 -1.07 19.74
C ALA A 34 -10.48 -0.03 19.36
N PRO A 35 -9.31 -0.04 20.02
CA PRO A 35 -8.27 0.95 19.73
C PRO A 35 -7.91 0.92 18.24
N ALA A 36 -7.83 2.10 17.63
CA ALA A 36 -7.53 2.24 16.21
C ALA A 36 -6.16 1.62 15.88
N ASN A 37 -6.13 0.64 14.99
CA ASN A 37 -4.91 -0.06 14.60
C ASN A 37 -4.29 0.62 13.37
N PRO A 38 -3.11 1.28 13.49
CA PRO A 38 -2.44 1.91 12.36
C PRO A 38 -1.92 0.90 11.32
N TYR A 39 -1.78 -0.37 11.68
CA TYR A 39 -1.29 -1.47 10.83
C TYR A 39 -2.40 -2.42 10.38
N GLU A 40 -3.67 -2.03 10.53
CA GLU A 40 -4.80 -2.85 10.09
C GLU A 40 -4.63 -3.31 8.64
N LEU A 41 -4.94 -4.59 8.42
CA LEU A 41 -4.88 -5.18 7.08
C LEU A 41 -6.18 -4.92 6.33
N GLY A 42 -6.06 -4.32 5.16
CA GLY A 42 -7.15 -4.10 4.21
C GLY A 42 -6.85 -4.69 2.84
N PRO A 43 -7.84 -4.76 1.95
CA PRO A 43 -7.63 -5.20 0.57
C PRO A 43 -6.84 -4.14 -0.22
N LEU A 44 -5.99 -4.59 -1.14
CA LEU A 44 -5.41 -3.74 -2.18
C LEU A 44 -6.33 -3.79 -3.41
N GLY A 45 -7.32 -2.93 -3.46
CA GLY A 45 -8.36 -2.98 -4.48
C GLY A 45 -8.96 -4.40 -4.64
N LYS A 46 -9.09 -4.86 -5.87
CA LYS A 46 -9.60 -6.21 -6.23
C LYS A 46 -8.50 -7.23 -6.50
N THR A 47 -7.24 -6.95 -6.15
CA THR A 47 -6.09 -7.84 -6.44
C THR A 47 -6.08 -9.15 -5.65
N GLY A 48 -6.88 -9.25 -4.60
CA GLY A 48 -6.82 -10.37 -3.64
C GLY A 48 -5.62 -10.32 -2.68
N ILE A 49 -4.82 -9.23 -2.74
CA ILE A 49 -3.70 -8.98 -1.84
C ILE A 49 -4.20 -8.18 -0.64
N LYS A 50 -3.81 -8.59 0.57
CA LYS A 50 -4.03 -7.80 1.79
C LYS A 50 -2.78 -6.99 2.13
N VAL A 51 -2.95 -5.72 2.44
CA VAL A 51 -1.88 -4.77 2.74
C VAL A 51 -2.09 -4.14 4.11
N SER A 52 -1.01 -3.88 4.84
CA SER A 52 -1.09 -3.04 6.03
C SER A 52 -1.31 -1.58 5.63
N ARG A 53 -2.05 -0.82 6.43
CA ARG A 53 -2.31 0.61 6.19
C ARG A 53 -1.02 1.43 6.05
N ILE A 54 0.04 1.04 6.76
CA ILE A 54 1.39 1.60 6.64
C ILE A 54 2.30 0.60 5.96
N GLY A 55 2.97 1.03 4.89
CA GLY A 55 4.03 0.32 4.21
C GLY A 55 5.37 1.06 4.34
N ILE A 56 6.48 0.32 4.27
CA ILE A 56 7.82 0.90 4.24
C ILE A 56 8.33 1.04 2.82
N GLY A 57 8.70 2.28 2.43
CA GLY A 57 9.38 2.59 1.18
C GLY A 57 10.89 2.58 1.37
N THR A 58 11.59 1.92 0.47
CA THR A 58 13.05 1.72 0.58
C THR A 58 13.86 2.57 -0.40
N GLY A 59 13.21 3.48 -1.13
CA GLY A 59 13.81 4.26 -2.20
C GLY A 59 13.96 5.77 -1.91
N MET A 60 14.28 6.17 -0.68
CA MET A 60 14.53 7.58 -0.39
C MET A 60 15.76 8.06 -1.17
N ARG A 61 15.56 9.06 -2.06
CA ARG A 61 16.58 9.54 -3.01
C ARG A 61 17.26 8.39 -3.76
N GLY A 62 16.46 7.39 -4.16
CA GLY A 62 16.94 6.17 -4.81
C GLY A 62 17.27 6.39 -6.29
N GLY A 63 18.40 5.82 -6.74
CA GLY A 63 18.87 5.84 -8.11
C GLY A 63 20.18 5.07 -8.23
N GLY A 64 20.45 4.48 -9.40
CA GLY A 64 21.69 3.73 -9.63
C GLY A 64 21.90 2.54 -8.69
N ARG A 65 20.80 1.93 -8.22
CA ARG A 65 20.77 0.85 -7.22
C ARG A 65 21.31 1.24 -5.85
N GLU A 66 21.11 2.49 -5.48
CA GLU A 66 21.37 2.99 -4.15
C GLU A 66 20.17 3.81 -3.63
N SER A 67 20.06 3.94 -2.32
CA SER A 67 19.08 4.80 -1.65
C SER A 67 19.67 5.34 -0.34
N ASN A 68 19.01 6.28 0.33
CA ASN A 68 19.43 6.68 1.67
C ASN A 68 19.54 5.46 2.60
N GLN A 69 18.57 4.54 2.48
CA GLN A 69 18.53 3.35 3.33
C GLN A 69 19.73 2.41 3.07
N THR A 70 20.12 2.18 1.82
CA THR A 70 21.31 1.35 1.53
C THR A 70 22.58 1.98 2.06
N ARG A 71 22.68 3.33 2.04
CA ARG A 71 23.82 4.09 2.59
C ARG A 71 23.91 4.09 4.11
N MET A 72 22.85 3.71 4.84
CA MET A 72 22.91 3.53 6.30
C MET A 72 23.77 2.35 6.74
N GLY A 73 24.12 1.48 5.82
CA GLY A 73 24.80 0.21 6.11
C GLY A 73 23.82 -0.94 6.39
N ARG A 74 24.33 -2.16 6.20
CA ARG A 74 23.52 -3.37 6.19
C ARG A 74 22.77 -3.60 7.50
N GLU A 75 23.47 -3.61 8.61
CA GLU A 75 22.90 -3.95 9.92
C GLU A 75 21.78 -2.98 10.32
N VAL A 76 22.01 -1.69 10.11
CA VAL A 76 21.04 -0.63 10.46
C VAL A 76 19.79 -0.76 9.60
N PHE A 77 19.94 -0.96 8.29
CA PHE A 77 18.82 -1.05 7.39
C PHE A 77 18.02 -2.35 7.57
N GLU A 78 18.68 -3.50 7.70
CA GLU A 78 18.00 -4.77 7.99
C GLU A 78 17.31 -4.73 9.37
N GLY A 79 17.92 -4.09 10.37
CA GLY A 79 17.32 -3.85 11.67
C GLY A 79 16.04 -3.01 11.60
N LEU A 80 16.05 -1.95 10.78
CA LEU A 80 14.86 -1.12 10.52
C LEU A 80 13.74 -1.93 9.86
N LEU A 81 14.05 -2.74 8.85
CA LEU A 81 13.07 -3.58 8.15
C LEU A 81 12.44 -4.62 9.08
N LYS A 82 13.26 -5.31 9.89
CA LYS A 82 12.78 -6.26 10.92
C LYS A 82 11.89 -5.55 11.93
N GLY A 83 12.36 -4.43 12.48
CA GLY A 83 11.61 -3.64 13.44
C GLY A 83 10.27 -3.10 12.91
N ALA A 84 10.22 -2.75 11.63
CA ALA A 84 8.97 -2.37 10.96
C ALA A 84 8.01 -3.57 10.85
N TYR A 85 8.51 -4.74 10.43
CA TYR A 85 7.70 -5.96 10.38
C TYR A 85 7.14 -6.33 11.76
N ASP A 86 7.95 -6.29 12.80
CA ASP A 86 7.56 -6.67 14.17
C ASP A 86 6.49 -5.72 14.75
N ARG A 87 6.38 -4.49 14.24
CA ARG A 87 5.32 -3.51 14.57
C ARG A 87 4.01 -3.72 13.82
N GLY A 88 4.01 -4.52 12.76
CA GLY A 88 2.81 -4.81 11.97
C GLY A 88 2.86 -4.29 10.52
N VAL A 89 3.96 -3.67 10.09
CA VAL A 89 4.14 -3.36 8.66
C VAL A 89 4.19 -4.65 7.86
N ARG A 90 3.40 -4.71 6.79
CA ARG A 90 3.31 -5.89 5.91
C ARG A 90 3.57 -5.56 4.44
N VAL A 91 3.80 -4.30 4.09
CA VAL A 91 4.14 -3.87 2.73
C VAL A 91 5.57 -3.35 2.69
N PHE A 92 6.40 -3.97 1.85
CA PHE A 92 7.80 -3.60 1.61
C PHE A 92 7.93 -3.15 0.15
N ASP A 93 8.06 -1.83 -0.04
CA ASP A 93 8.07 -1.20 -1.35
C ASP A 93 9.50 -0.92 -1.81
N MET A 94 9.89 -1.59 -2.87
CA MET A 94 11.22 -1.57 -3.48
C MET A 94 11.16 -1.08 -4.94
N ALA A 95 12.30 -1.01 -5.55
CA ALA A 95 12.47 -0.93 -7.01
C ALA A 95 13.87 -1.39 -7.40
N ASP A 96 14.05 -1.76 -8.67
CA ASP A 96 15.37 -2.06 -9.25
C ASP A 96 16.38 -0.93 -8.96
N MET A 97 15.94 0.32 -9.15
CA MET A 97 16.77 1.49 -8.94
C MET A 97 17.26 1.71 -7.51
N TYR A 98 16.67 1.05 -6.52
CA TYR A 98 16.98 1.32 -5.11
C TYR A 98 18.05 0.40 -4.52
N GLY A 99 18.32 -0.75 -5.18
CA GLY A 99 19.29 -1.75 -4.72
C GLY A 99 18.95 -2.39 -3.37
N THR A 100 17.66 -2.53 -3.05
CA THR A 100 17.18 -2.89 -1.71
C THR A 100 16.64 -4.31 -1.59
N HIS A 101 16.51 -5.06 -2.70
CA HIS A 101 15.94 -6.40 -2.72
C HIS A 101 16.62 -7.35 -1.73
N GLU A 102 17.94 -7.46 -1.80
CA GLU A 102 18.69 -8.36 -0.93
C GLU A 102 18.62 -7.99 0.56
N TYR A 103 18.50 -6.68 0.89
CA TYR A 103 18.31 -6.25 2.28
C TYR A 103 16.96 -6.72 2.82
N VAL A 104 15.89 -6.56 2.01
CA VAL A 104 14.55 -7.02 2.38
C VAL A 104 14.52 -8.55 2.47
N ALA A 105 15.12 -9.27 1.51
CA ALA A 105 15.23 -10.72 1.55
C ALA A 105 15.87 -11.22 2.85
N ARG A 106 17.02 -10.66 3.23
CA ARG A 106 17.73 -11.04 4.46
C ARG A 106 16.97 -10.65 5.73
N ALA A 107 16.35 -9.47 5.74
CA ALA A 107 15.57 -9.01 6.88
C ALA A 107 14.36 -9.89 7.18
N LEU A 108 13.74 -10.44 6.15
CA LEU A 108 12.48 -11.19 6.25
C LEU A 108 12.63 -12.71 6.06
N LYS A 109 13.86 -13.23 5.95
CA LYS A 109 14.14 -14.65 5.65
C LYS A 109 13.45 -15.66 6.59
N ASP A 110 13.28 -15.29 7.85
CA ASP A 110 12.70 -16.14 8.89
C ASP A 110 11.19 -15.85 9.10
N LYS A 111 10.58 -15.03 8.25
CA LYS A 111 9.15 -14.69 8.33
C LYS A 111 8.36 -15.50 7.30
N PRO A 112 7.14 -15.99 7.62
CA PRO A 112 6.30 -16.67 6.64
C PRO A 112 6.03 -15.79 5.42
N ARG A 113 6.32 -16.29 4.21
CA ARG A 113 6.27 -15.53 2.96
C ARG A 113 4.88 -14.96 2.64
N ASP A 114 3.84 -15.63 3.06
CA ASP A 114 2.44 -15.25 2.85
C ASP A 114 1.94 -14.16 3.83
N GLN A 115 2.75 -13.79 4.82
CA GLN A 115 2.40 -12.76 5.80
C GLN A 115 2.89 -11.36 5.44
N PHE A 116 3.56 -11.17 4.31
CA PHE A 116 4.01 -9.85 3.86
C PHE A 116 3.93 -9.72 2.34
N VAL A 117 3.88 -8.49 1.90
CA VAL A 117 3.74 -8.09 0.49
C VAL A 117 5.06 -7.51 0.00
N LEU A 118 5.61 -8.10 -1.03
CA LEU A 118 6.78 -7.60 -1.75
C LEU A 118 6.30 -6.84 -2.98
N THR A 119 6.51 -5.54 -2.98
CA THR A 119 6.27 -4.67 -4.14
C THR A 119 7.61 -4.23 -4.72
N THR A 120 7.78 -4.39 -6.02
CA THR A 120 8.96 -3.86 -6.72
C THR A 120 8.58 -3.24 -8.04
N LYS A 121 9.54 -2.51 -8.65
CA LYS A 121 9.31 -1.72 -9.86
C LYS A 121 10.47 -1.94 -10.83
N MET A 122 10.14 -2.28 -12.07
CA MET A 122 11.13 -2.39 -13.13
C MET A 122 11.36 -1.04 -13.81
N TRP A 123 12.64 -0.69 -14.01
CA TRP A 123 12.99 0.54 -14.70
C TRP A 123 12.96 0.33 -16.21
N VAL A 124 12.14 1.10 -16.91
CA VAL A 124 11.91 0.95 -18.36
C VAL A 124 12.38 2.15 -19.17
N HIS A 125 12.93 3.18 -18.52
CA HIS A 125 13.37 4.41 -19.18
C HIS A 125 14.87 4.39 -19.49
N ARG A 126 15.29 5.24 -20.43
CA ARG A 126 16.71 5.55 -20.64
C ARG A 126 17.24 6.35 -19.43
N GLY A 127 18.47 6.10 -19.05
CA GLY A 127 19.08 6.76 -17.87
C GLY A 127 18.65 6.14 -16.54
N GLY A 128 18.65 6.94 -15.46
CA GLY A 128 18.28 6.49 -14.10
C GLY A 128 19.31 5.59 -13.43
N GLY A 129 20.51 5.47 -13.99
CA GLY A 129 21.59 4.65 -13.42
C GLY A 129 21.45 3.15 -13.64
N ILE A 130 20.47 2.69 -14.43
CA ILE A 130 20.36 1.29 -14.85
C ILE A 130 20.81 1.20 -16.30
N PRO A 131 21.93 0.50 -16.60
CA PRO A 131 22.45 0.33 -17.97
C PRO A 131 21.42 -0.35 -18.91
N GLU A 132 21.48 -0.06 -20.20
CA GLU A 132 20.54 -0.61 -21.18
C GLU A 132 20.56 -2.16 -21.21
N PRO A 133 21.72 -2.85 -21.21
CA PRO A 133 21.75 -4.31 -21.17
C PRO A 133 21.08 -4.92 -19.93
N GLU A 134 20.92 -4.16 -18.87
CA GLU A 134 20.29 -4.58 -17.61
C GLU A 134 18.79 -4.23 -17.54
N ARG A 135 18.23 -3.73 -18.64
CA ARG A 135 16.82 -3.44 -18.85
C ARG A 135 16.20 -4.34 -19.92
N PRO A 136 16.37 -5.67 -19.82
CA PRO A 136 15.76 -6.61 -20.75
C PRO A 136 14.23 -6.67 -20.55
N ASP A 137 13.59 -7.61 -21.25
CA ASP A 137 12.17 -7.87 -21.10
C ASP A 137 11.77 -8.25 -19.65
N ALA A 138 10.53 -7.95 -19.31
CA ALA A 138 10.00 -8.07 -17.94
C ALA A 138 10.17 -9.48 -17.34
N ASN A 139 10.10 -10.55 -18.15
CA ASN A 139 10.30 -11.91 -17.66
C ASN A 139 11.73 -12.12 -17.11
N ILE A 140 12.74 -11.57 -17.77
CA ILE A 140 14.14 -11.66 -17.32
C ILE A 140 14.36 -10.79 -16.08
N VAL A 141 13.80 -9.58 -16.07
CA VAL A 141 13.88 -8.65 -14.94
C VAL A 141 13.19 -9.23 -13.70
N VAL A 142 11.98 -9.76 -13.85
CA VAL A 142 11.23 -10.36 -12.74
C VAL A 142 11.90 -11.63 -12.21
N ASP A 143 12.49 -12.46 -13.08
CA ASP A 143 13.25 -13.62 -12.64
C ASP A 143 14.49 -13.21 -11.82
N ARG A 144 15.19 -12.14 -12.21
CA ARG A 144 16.27 -11.54 -11.42
C ARG A 144 15.76 -11.04 -10.07
N PHE A 145 14.64 -10.31 -10.03
CA PHE A 145 14.03 -9.85 -8.77
C PHE A 145 13.70 -10.99 -7.81
N ARG A 146 13.15 -12.09 -8.34
CA ARG A 146 12.84 -13.29 -7.53
C ARG A 146 14.11 -13.89 -6.91
N LYS A 147 15.21 -13.96 -7.68
CA LYS A 147 16.52 -14.44 -7.21
C LYS A 147 17.08 -13.53 -6.12
N GLU A 148 17.08 -12.21 -6.33
CA GLU A 148 17.54 -11.21 -5.37
C GLU A 148 16.69 -11.24 -4.07
N LEU A 149 15.38 -11.44 -4.21
CA LEU A 149 14.42 -11.51 -3.10
C LEU A 149 14.33 -12.91 -2.46
N GLN A 150 14.98 -13.92 -3.04
CA GLN A 150 14.94 -15.32 -2.58
C GLN A 150 13.51 -15.84 -2.42
N THR A 151 12.67 -15.63 -3.42
CA THR A 151 11.25 -15.99 -3.40
C THR A 151 10.77 -16.58 -4.72
N ASP A 152 9.76 -17.46 -4.67
CA ASP A 152 9.16 -18.04 -5.87
C ASP A 152 8.19 -17.09 -6.59
N TYR A 153 7.69 -16.05 -5.91
CA TYR A 153 6.77 -15.08 -6.48
C TYR A 153 6.94 -13.68 -5.89
N VAL A 154 6.54 -12.67 -6.65
CA VAL A 154 6.44 -11.28 -6.18
C VAL A 154 4.97 -10.87 -6.13
N ASP A 155 4.54 -10.16 -5.09
CA ASP A 155 3.13 -9.79 -4.96
C ASP A 155 2.71 -8.73 -5.96
N LEU A 156 3.52 -7.67 -6.12
CA LEU A 156 3.19 -6.57 -7.02
C LEU A 156 4.43 -6.11 -7.79
N VAL A 157 4.36 -6.15 -9.11
CA VAL A 157 5.41 -5.62 -10.00
C VAL A 157 4.86 -4.43 -10.78
N LEU A 158 5.57 -3.30 -10.73
CA LEU A 158 5.16 -2.07 -11.39
C LEU A 158 6.11 -1.68 -12.52
N LEU A 159 5.57 -1.10 -13.57
CA LEU A 159 6.34 -0.25 -14.47
C LEU A 159 6.67 1.05 -13.73
N HIS A 160 7.96 1.36 -13.62
CA HIS A 160 8.46 2.42 -12.75
C HIS A 160 8.39 3.80 -13.43
N CYS A 161 7.83 4.79 -12.72
CA CYS A 161 7.96 6.20 -13.08
C CYS A 161 7.28 6.59 -14.41
N MET A 162 6.01 6.23 -14.59
CA MET A 162 5.28 6.60 -15.81
C MET A 162 5.01 8.11 -15.85
N MET A 163 5.51 8.77 -16.89
CA MET A 163 5.42 10.22 -17.10
C MET A 163 4.58 10.60 -18.32
N SER A 164 4.53 9.75 -19.35
CA SER A 164 3.77 9.97 -20.57
C SER A 164 2.33 9.51 -20.42
N ALA A 165 1.36 10.26 -20.95
CA ALA A 165 -0.03 9.79 -21.07
C ALA A 165 -0.15 8.59 -22.04
N LYS A 166 0.84 8.40 -22.92
CA LYS A 166 0.89 7.30 -23.89
C LYS A 166 1.64 6.07 -23.36
N TRP A 167 1.98 6.02 -22.08
CA TRP A 167 2.71 4.89 -21.50
C TRP A 167 2.05 3.52 -21.80
N PRO A 168 0.72 3.37 -21.93
CA PRO A 168 0.14 2.07 -22.25
C PRO A 168 0.54 1.57 -23.65
N GLU A 169 0.70 2.48 -24.59
CA GLU A 169 1.17 2.16 -25.95
C GLU A 169 2.69 1.94 -25.96
N GLU A 170 3.43 2.83 -25.29
CA GLU A 170 4.89 2.80 -25.20
C GLU A 170 5.41 1.54 -24.47
N GLN A 171 4.68 1.03 -23.51
CA GLN A 171 5.08 -0.12 -22.68
C GLN A 171 4.29 -1.41 -22.99
N LYS A 172 3.56 -1.44 -24.09
CA LYS A 172 2.67 -2.57 -24.46
C LYS A 172 3.37 -3.93 -24.36
N ARG A 173 4.61 -4.03 -24.88
CA ARG A 173 5.40 -5.27 -24.81
C ARG A 173 5.63 -5.74 -23.37
N GLN A 174 6.03 -4.83 -22.48
CA GLN A 174 6.29 -5.19 -21.08
C GLN A 174 4.99 -5.52 -20.34
N MET A 175 3.90 -4.83 -20.68
CA MET A 175 2.57 -5.11 -20.14
C MET A 175 2.10 -6.52 -20.49
N ASP A 176 2.26 -6.95 -21.73
CA ASP A 176 1.86 -8.29 -22.18
C ASP A 176 2.66 -9.38 -21.46
N ILE A 177 3.96 -9.16 -21.27
CA ILE A 177 4.82 -10.10 -20.54
C ILE A 177 4.41 -10.16 -19.04
N LEU A 178 4.13 -9.03 -18.41
CA LEU A 178 3.68 -9.01 -17.00
C LEU A 178 2.31 -9.68 -16.83
N GLU A 179 1.39 -9.54 -17.80
CA GLU A 179 0.12 -10.27 -17.78
C GLU A 179 0.34 -11.79 -17.85
N ASP A 180 1.24 -12.26 -18.73
CA ASP A 180 1.62 -13.67 -18.83
C ASP A 180 2.25 -14.18 -17.52
N LEU A 181 3.13 -13.40 -16.90
CA LEU A 181 3.73 -13.74 -15.59
C LEU A 181 2.67 -13.83 -14.48
N LYS A 182 1.65 -12.98 -14.52
CA LYS A 182 0.52 -13.02 -13.60
C LYS A 182 -0.33 -14.28 -13.82
N ALA A 183 -0.63 -14.62 -15.07
CA ALA A 183 -1.33 -15.85 -15.42
C ALA A 183 -0.58 -17.10 -14.92
N LYS A 184 0.75 -17.09 -14.96
CA LYS A 184 1.64 -18.14 -14.45
C LYS A 184 1.85 -18.07 -12.93
N LYS A 185 1.25 -17.12 -12.22
CA LYS A 185 1.39 -16.90 -10.76
C LYS A 185 2.83 -16.59 -10.30
N ILE A 186 3.69 -16.15 -11.20
CA ILE A 186 5.03 -15.65 -10.91
C ILE A 186 4.95 -14.27 -10.24
N ILE A 187 3.95 -13.49 -10.62
CA ILE A 187 3.52 -12.29 -9.89
C ILE A 187 2.04 -12.42 -9.54
N ARG A 188 1.58 -11.72 -8.50
CA ARG A 188 0.15 -11.75 -8.12
C ARG A 188 -0.64 -10.60 -8.74
N ALA A 189 0.00 -9.44 -8.92
CA ALA A 189 -0.59 -8.26 -9.55
C ALA A 189 0.48 -7.44 -10.25
N HIS A 190 0.06 -6.62 -11.19
CA HIS A 190 0.91 -5.65 -11.88
C HIS A 190 0.29 -4.26 -11.92
N GLY A 191 1.07 -3.27 -12.29
CA GLY A 191 0.59 -1.90 -12.39
C GLY A 191 1.69 -0.89 -12.67
N VAL A 192 1.52 0.31 -12.17
CA VAL A 192 2.41 1.44 -12.49
C VAL A 192 2.70 2.32 -11.27
N SER A 193 3.87 2.95 -11.25
CA SER A 193 4.11 4.12 -10.39
C SER A 193 4.06 5.39 -11.23
N ILE A 194 3.32 6.38 -10.77
CA ILE A 194 2.92 7.56 -11.54
C ILE A 194 3.78 8.77 -11.20
N HIS A 195 4.14 9.54 -12.23
CA HIS A 195 4.93 10.76 -12.12
C HIS A 195 4.45 11.91 -13.03
N SER A 196 3.21 11.85 -13.52
CA SER A 196 2.50 12.98 -14.16
C SER A 196 0.99 12.79 -14.11
N LEU A 197 0.23 13.88 -14.23
CA LEU A 197 -1.24 13.82 -14.25
C LEU A 197 -1.76 13.03 -15.47
N GLY A 198 -1.17 13.25 -16.65
CA GLY A 198 -1.56 12.51 -17.86
C GLY A 198 -1.33 11.01 -17.74
N ALA A 199 -0.21 10.59 -17.11
CA ALA A 199 0.04 9.18 -16.83
C ALA A 199 -0.94 8.61 -15.79
N LEU A 200 -1.35 9.41 -14.81
CA LEU A 200 -2.35 9.04 -13.80
C LEU A 200 -3.73 8.82 -14.45
N GLU A 201 -4.13 9.71 -15.34
CA GLU A 201 -5.38 9.58 -16.09
C GLU A 201 -5.37 8.33 -16.98
N ALA A 202 -4.27 8.07 -17.68
CA ALA A 202 -4.10 6.86 -18.47
C ALA A 202 -4.17 5.59 -17.60
N ALA A 203 -3.60 5.60 -16.39
CA ALA A 203 -3.69 4.48 -15.45
C ALA A 203 -5.12 4.24 -14.97
N ALA A 204 -5.88 5.31 -14.72
CA ALA A 204 -7.28 5.20 -14.34
C ALA A 204 -8.13 4.57 -15.45
N ALA A 205 -7.84 4.90 -16.71
CA ALA A 205 -8.55 4.39 -17.89
C ALA A 205 -8.11 2.96 -18.32
N SER A 206 -6.87 2.55 -18.01
CA SER A 206 -6.30 1.29 -18.48
C SER A 206 -6.88 0.08 -17.72
N PRO A 207 -7.53 -0.89 -18.38
CA PRO A 207 -8.02 -2.11 -17.71
C PRO A 207 -6.89 -3.01 -17.21
N TRP A 208 -5.68 -2.86 -17.76
CA TRP A 208 -4.51 -3.64 -17.39
C TRP A 208 -4.01 -3.32 -15.97
N VAL A 209 -4.22 -2.12 -15.45
CA VAL A 209 -3.71 -1.71 -14.15
C VAL A 209 -4.49 -2.36 -13.02
N ASP A 210 -3.86 -3.26 -12.27
CA ASP A 210 -4.38 -3.83 -11.02
C ASP A 210 -4.14 -2.87 -9.84
N SER A 211 -2.97 -2.19 -9.82
CA SER A 211 -2.62 -1.23 -8.76
C SER A 211 -1.78 -0.06 -9.28
N ALA A 212 -1.97 1.12 -8.69
CA ALA A 212 -1.20 2.31 -8.99
C ALA A 212 -0.58 2.93 -7.73
N HIS A 213 0.71 3.26 -7.82
CA HIS A 213 1.39 4.11 -6.83
C HIS A 213 1.19 5.57 -7.22
N VAL A 214 0.55 6.35 -6.37
CA VAL A 214 0.16 7.73 -6.61
C VAL A 214 0.81 8.69 -5.61
N ARG A 215 1.23 9.86 -6.07
CA ARG A 215 1.76 10.91 -5.20
C ARG A 215 0.61 11.72 -4.62
N ILE A 216 0.43 11.68 -3.30
CA ILE A 216 -0.74 12.28 -2.63
C ILE A 216 -0.39 12.81 -1.25
N ASN A 217 -0.73 14.07 -0.97
CA ASN A 217 -0.63 14.71 0.34
C ASN A 217 -1.52 15.97 0.39
N ALA A 218 -1.64 16.58 1.57
CA ALA A 218 -2.52 17.73 1.80
C ALA A 218 -2.05 19.06 1.16
N TYR A 219 -0.80 19.12 0.67
CA TYR A 219 -0.18 20.39 0.24
C TYR A 219 0.20 20.44 -1.24
N GLY A 220 -0.04 19.34 -1.99
CA GLY A 220 0.35 19.26 -3.39
C GLY A 220 1.87 19.09 -3.62
N GLU A 221 2.67 19.00 -2.55
CA GLU A 221 4.13 18.92 -2.66
C GLU A 221 4.57 17.62 -3.33
N LYS A 222 5.35 17.73 -4.42
CA LYS A 222 5.78 16.57 -5.24
C LYS A 222 4.63 15.73 -5.80
N MET A 223 3.42 16.26 -5.88
CA MET A 223 2.28 15.60 -6.54
C MET A 223 2.36 15.74 -8.07
N ASP A 224 1.54 14.96 -8.76
CA ASP A 224 1.49 14.90 -10.24
C ASP A 224 0.71 16.06 -10.86
N GLY A 225 0.16 16.94 -10.06
CA GLY A 225 -0.61 18.13 -10.41
C GLY A 225 -1.29 18.72 -9.19
N PRO A 226 -2.12 19.75 -9.37
CA PRO A 226 -2.91 20.33 -8.30
C PRO A 226 -3.83 19.29 -7.64
N ILE A 227 -4.03 19.41 -6.33
CA ILE A 227 -4.80 18.43 -5.53
C ILE A 227 -6.20 18.21 -6.12
N GLU A 228 -6.85 19.30 -6.51
CA GLU A 228 -8.21 19.28 -7.11
C GLU A 228 -8.28 18.55 -8.45
N LYS A 229 -7.16 18.32 -9.11
CA LYS A 229 -7.07 17.48 -10.33
C LYS A 229 -6.66 16.06 -10.03
N VAL A 230 -5.73 15.86 -9.09
CA VAL A 230 -5.20 14.53 -8.75
C VAL A 230 -6.22 13.71 -7.96
N ALA A 231 -6.83 14.27 -6.90
CA ALA A 231 -7.72 13.53 -6.02
C ALA A 231 -8.92 12.88 -6.74
N PRO A 232 -9.61 13.54 -7.70
CA PRO A 232 -10.69 12.90 -8.46
C PRO A 232 -10.23 11.72 -9.32
N VAL A 233 -8.98 11.75 -9.82
CA VAL A 233 -8.44 10.62 -10.60
C VAL A 233 -8.11 9.44 -9.69
N VAL A 234 -7.57 9.72 -8.51
CA VAL A 234 -7.34 8.70 -7.46
C VAL A 234 -8.66 8.05 -7.04
N GLU A 235 -9.73 8.84 -6.90
CA GLU A 235 -11.07 8.32 -6.63
C GLU A 235 -11.58 7.41 -7.76
N ARG A 236 -11.35 7.77 -9.03
CA ARG A 236 -11.71 6.90 -10.17
C ARG A 236 -10.95 5.57 -10.15
N LEU A 237 -9.64 5.57 -9.82
CA LEU A 237 -8.86 4.34 -9.63
C LEU A 237 -9.51 3.44 -8.58
N HIS A 238 -9.80 4.00 -7.40
CA HIS A 238 -10.42 3.27 -6.30
C HIS A 238 -11.81 2.72 -6.67
N LYS A 239 -12.69 3.54 -7.25
CA LYS A 239 -14.04 3.12 -7.70
C LYS A 239 -13.98 2.02 -8.77
N ALA A 240 -12.96 2.00 -9.61
CA ALA A 240 -12.73 0.92 -10.57
C ALA A 240 -12.26 -0.39 -9.89
N GLY A 241 -11.96 -0.35 -8.60
CA GLY A 241 -11.45 -1.48 -7.82
C GLY A 241 -9.96 -1.72 -8.00
N LYS A 242 -9.22 -0.75 -8.48
CA LYS A 242 -7.75 -0.82 -8.56
C LYS A 242 -7.16 -0.52 -7.19
N GLY A 243 -6.06 -1.20 -6.86
CA GLY A 243 -5.31 -0.92 -5.65
C GLY A 243 -4.64 0.45 -5.71
N VAL A 244 -4.79 1.24 -4.66
CA VAL A 244 -4.20 2.58 -4.58
C VAL A 244 -3.16 2.62 -3.47
N VAL A 245 -1.91 2.82 -3.85
CA VAL A 245 -0.79 3.00 -2.93
C VAL A 245 -0.38 4.46 -2.91
N GLY A 246 -0.59 5.12 -1.77
CA GLY A 246 -0.18 6.51 -1.57
C GLY A 246 1.32 6.63 -1.28
N MET A 247 2.02 7.48 -2.01
CA MET A 247 3.41 7.84 -1.76
C MET A 247 3.61 9.37 -1.67
N LYS A 248 4.78 9.82 -1.22
CA LYS A 248 5.11 11.24 -1.00
C LYS A 248 4.22 11.94 0.04
N LEU A 249 3.70 11.20 1.01
CA LEU A 249 2.82 11.71 2.06
C LEU A 249 3.45 12.82 2.89
N ILE A 250 4.77 12.78 3.08
CA ILE A 250 5.54 13.80 3.79
C ILE A 250 6.31 14.75 2.85
N GLY A 251 5.79 14.91 1.59
CA GLY A 251 6.37 15.84 0.61
C GLY A 251 7.82 15.53 0.25
N GLU A 252 8.23 14.25 0.23
CA GLU A 252 9.65 13.85 0.01
C GLU A 252 10.62 14.46 1.04
N GLY A 253 10.14 14.65 2.26
CA GLY A 253 10.89 15.25 3.37
C GLY A 253 10.62 16.76 3.57
N ALA A 254 9.86 17.41 2.70
CA ALA A 254 9.50 18.82 2.86
C ALA A 254 8.69 19.10 4.15
N PHE A 255 8.03 18.08 4.70
CA PHE A 255 7.25 18.20 5.95
C PHE A 255 7.97 17.60 7.17
N ARG A 256 9.24 17.17 7.01
CA ARG A 256 10.00 16.46 8.07
C ARG A 256 9.96 17.21 9.41
N ASP A 257 10.15 18.50 9.39
CA ASP A 257 10.31 19.34 10.58
C ASP A 257 9.00 20.04 11.02
N SER A 258 7.84 19.62 10.47
CA SER A 258 6.54 20.20 10.80
C SER A 258 5.54 19.10 11.21
N ASP A 259 5.28 19.01 12.51
CA ASP A 259 4.24 18.13 13.06
C ASP A 259 2.87 18.44 12.46
N GLU A 260 2.55 19.71 12.35
CA GLU A 260 1.28 20.18 11.78
C GLU A 260 1.09 19.66 10.36
N LYS A 261 2.09 19.84 9.47
CA LYS A 261 2.01 19.40 8.08
C LYS A 261 1.94 17.88 7.96
N ARG A 262 2.72 17.15 8.77
CA ARG A 262 2.65 15.68 8.80
C ARG A 262 1.27 15.19 9.24
N ASN A 263 0.73 15.76 10.32
CA ASN A 263 -0.60 15.43 10.82
C ASN A 263 -1.71 15.77 9.82
N ALA A 264 -1.64 16.95 9.20
CA ALA A 264 -2.61 17.36 8.17
C ALA A 264 -2.58 16.43 6.95
N SER A 265 -1.37 16.04 6.50
CA SER A 265 -1.23 15.13 5.36
C SER A 265 -1.79 13.73 5.67
N VAL A 266 -1.51 13.18 6.85
CA VAL A 266 -2.06 11.87 7.26
C VAL A 266 -3.60 11.95 7.34
N ARG A 267 -4.15 12.98 8.00
CA ARG A 267 -5.62 13.16 8.09
C ARG A 267 -6.25 13.30 6.71
N TYR A 268 -5.64 14.06 5.81
CA TYR A 268 -6.12 14.26 4.46
C TYR A 268 -6.20 12.94 3.69
N VAL A 269 -5.10 12.18 3.64
CA VAL A 269 -5.03 10.93 2.89
C VAL A 269 -6.00 9.89 3.45
N LEU A 270 -6.08 9.74 4.78
CA LEU A 270 -7.07 8.88 5.42
C LEU A 270 -8.50 9.39 5.20
N GLY A 271 -8.69 10.71 5.14
CA GLY A 271 -9.96 11.36 4.88
C GLY A 271 -10.54 11.05 3.51
N LEU A 272 -9.69 10.91 2.49
CA LEU A 272 -10.11 10.54 1.13
C LEU A 272 -10.81 9.16 1.08
N GLY A 273 -10.41 8.22 1.92
CA GLY A 273 -10.96 6.84 1.91
C GLY A 273 -10.65 6.05 0.63
N THR A 274 -9.72 6.51 -0.19
CA THR A 274 -9.40 5.95 -1.52
C THR A 274 -8.00 5.36 -1.60
N VAL A 275 -7.21 5.48 -0.54
CA VAL A 275 -5.83 4.97 -0.46
C VAL A 275 -5.80 3.72 0.42
N ASP A 276 -5.40 2.59 -0.15
CA ASP A 276 -5.41 1.30 0.54
C ASP A 276 -4.20 1.14 1.49
N THR A 277 -3.05 1.68 1.10
CA THR A 277 -1.82 1.67 1.90
C THR A 277 -0.97 2.91 1.65
N MET A 278 -0.29 3.38 2.68
CA MET A 278 0.58 4.56 2.67
C MET A 278 2.04 4.11 2.75
N VAL A 279 2.79 4.25 1.66
CA VAL A 279 4.21 3.92 1.62
C VAL A 279 5.04 5.12 1.99
N VAL A 280 5.82 4.99 3.07
CA VAL A 280 6.67 6.03 3.62
C VAL A 280 8.10 5.51 3.80
N GLY A 281 9.09 6.32 3.42
CA GLY A 281 10.49 6.04 3.69
C GLY A 281 10.86 6.45 5.11
N PHE A 282 11.57 5.57 5.80
CA PHE A 282 12.09 5.80 7.15
C PHE A 282 13.58 5.50 7.19
N GLU A 283 14.31 6.21 8.07
CA GLU A 283 15.72 5.99 8.36
C GLU A 283 15.95 5.49 9.80
N LYS A 284 14.94 5.62 10.67
CA LYS A 284 15.01 5.20 12.07
C LYS A 284 13.69 4.56 12.49
N ILE A 285 13.77 3.59 13.40
CA ILE A 285 12.57 2.90 13.90
C ILE A 285 11.61 3.85 14.64
N GLY A 286 12.13 4.86 15.33
CA GLY A 286 11.31 5.90 15.97
C GLY A 286 10.47 6.71 14.98
N GLU A 287 10.87 6.83 13.70
CA GLU A 287 10.07 7.49 12.67
C GLU A 287 8.86 6.62 12.27
N VAL A 288 9.02 5.29 12.30
CA VAL A 288 7.91 4.35 12.11
C VAL A 288 6.89 4.50 13.23
N ASP A 289 7.36 4.58 14.48
CA ASP A 289 6.53 4.77 15.66
C ASP A 289 5.80 6.11 15.64
N ASP A 290 6.50 7.20 15.29
CA ASP A 290 5.90 8.54 15.14
C ASP A 290 4.81 8.54 14.07
N PHE A 291 5.07 7.95 12.90
CA PHE A 291 4.09 7.90 11.83
C PHE A 291 2.87 7.06 12.21
N ALA A 292 3.07 5.93 12.88
CA ALA A 292 1.99 5.09 13.38
C ALA A 292 1.12 5.83 14.42
N ALA A 293 1.73 6.59 15.33
CA ALA A 293 1.01 7.41 16.30
C ALA A 293 0.12 8.46 15.61
N ARG A 294 0.61 9.12 14.54
CA ARG A 294 -0.17 10.08 13.75
C ARG A 294 -1.36 9.42 13.05
N VAL A 295 -1.15 8.23 12.48
CA VAL A 295 -2.23 7.44 11.86
C VAL A 295 -3.27 7.05 12.90
N THR A 296 -2.85 6.57 14.07
CA THR A 296 -3.76 6.22 15.18
C THR A 296 -4.59 7.43 15.62
N SER A 297 -3.95 8.58 15.84
CA SER A 297 -4.64 9.82 16.22
C SER A 297 -5.65 10.27 15.15
N ALA A 298 -5.29 10.17 13.87
CA ALA A 298 -6.18 10.56 12.78
C ALA A 298 -7.39 9.60 12.64
N LEU A 299 -7.21 8.31 12.91
CA LEU A 299 -8.30 7.32 12.91
C LEU A 299 -9.27 7.55 14.07
N GLN A 300 -8.75 7.85 15.27
CA GLN A 300 -9.56 8.16 16.46
C GLN A 300 -10.37 9.45 16.28
N ALA A 301 -9.82 10.47 15.63
CA ALA A 301 -10.53 11.71 15.37
C ALA A 301 -11.66 11.57 14.32
N LYS A 302 -11.72 10.44 13.60
CA LYS A 302 -12.72 10.14 12.56
C LYS A 302 -13.85 9.25 13.08
N ALA A 303 -13.63 8.57 14.21
CA ALA A 303 -14.59 7.69 14.90
C ALA A 303 -15.51 8.51 15.81
#